data_a3a33b7cb1a1b191df54e19729e9dd7e
#
_entry.id   a3a33b7cb1a1b191df54e19729e9dd7e
#
_cell.length_a   1.000
_cell.length_b   1.000
_cell.length_c   1.000
_cell.angle_alpha   90.00
_cell.angle_beta   90.00
_cell.angle_gamma   90.00
#
_symmetry.space_group_name_H-M   'P 1'
#
loop_
_entity.id
_entity.type
_entity.pdbx_description
1 polymer ?
#
loop_
_entity_poly.entity_id
_entity_poly.type
_entity_poly.pdbx_seq_one_letter_code
_entity_poly.pdbx_strand_id
1 'polypeptide(L)'
;IKVYHNAVSDKNDKIIRIRLPDYSKSNNFGGLELIKPYQNSDNFNMQLSGNYENIKTIKLDDFTEEVDFIKIDVEGMENLVLEGSEKLIVNYRPFLFIELFKSKLDKVVEFFKNKDYNIHSTGRNAYIIPIEAKVNFTGLKKML
;
A
#
# COMPACT_ATOMS: atom_id res chain seq x y z
N ILE A 1 13.42 -0.59 15.33
CA ILE A 1 12.61 -0.94 14.15
C ILE A 1 12.10 -2.36 14.35
N LYS A 2 10.78 -2.56 14.21
CA LYS A 2 10.17 -3.90 14.13
C LYS A 2 9.97 -4.23 12.64
N VAL A 3 10.30 -5.44 12.23
CA VAL A 3 10.11 -5.93 10.85
C VAL A 3 9.22 -7.16 10.91
N TYR A 4 8.23 -7.21 10.05
CA TYR A 4 7.30 -8.31 9.93
C TYR A 4 7.44 -8.96 8.55
N HIS A 5 7.64 -10.28 8.53
CA HIS A 5 7.72 -11.06 7.29
C HIS A 5 6.30 -11.46 6.84
N ASN A 6 5.49 -10.46 6.53
CA ASN A 6 4.09 -10.62 6.19
C ASN A 6 3.71 -9.68 5.04
N ALA A 7 2.68 -10.05 4.29
CA ALA A 7 1.99 -9.12 3.40
C ALA A 7 0.85 -8.45 4.16
N VAL A 8 0.70 -7.12 4.02
CA VAL A 8 -0.43 -6.41 4.62
C VAL A 8 -1.64 -6.52 3.69
N SER A 9 -2.82 -6.86 4.25
CA SER A 9 -4.04 -7.11 3.48
C SER A 9 -5.31 -6.85 4.32
N ASP A 10 -6.47 -7.10 3.72
CA ASP A 10 -7.79 -7.03 4.34
C ASP A 10 -8.09 -8.18 5.33
N LYS A 11 -7.30 -9.25 5.30
CA LYS A 11 -7.50 -10.48 6.09
C LYS A 11 -6.20 -11.01 6.64
N ASN A 12 -6.28 -11.61 7.83
CA ASN A 12 -5.18 -12.33 8.46
C ASN A 12 -5.03 -13.75 7.93
N ASP A 13 -3.83 -14.29 8.09
CA ASP A 13 -3.49 -15.70 7.88
C ASP A 13 -3.80 -16.26 6.49
N LYS A 14 -4.17 -15.41 5.53
CA LYS A 14 -4.24 -15.83 4.13
C LYS A 14 -2.81 -16.09 3.64
N ILE A 15 -2.60 -17.23 2.99
CA ILE A 15 -1.32 -17.55 2.40
C ILE A 15 -1.29 -17.05 0.95
N ILE A 16 -0.30 -16.21 0.67
CA ILE A 16 0.05 -15.77 -0.69
C ILE A 16 1.31 -16.51 -1.09
N ARG A 17 1.25 -17.29 -2.17
CA ARG A 17 2.41 -17.94 -2.76
C ARG A 17 3.02 -17.01 -3.79
N ILE A 18 4.24 -16.56 -3.52
CA ILE A 18 4.98 -15.67 -4.41
C ILE A 18 6.13 -16.43 -5.10
N ARG A 19 6.42 -16.05 -6.32
CA ARG A 19 7.64 -16.48 -7.01
C ARG A 19 8.75 -15.49 -6.72
N LEU A 20 9.88 -15.98 -6.24
CA LEU A 20 10.99 -15.13 -5.84
C LEU A 20 11.72 -14.53 -7.04
N PRO A 21 12.22 -13.29 -6.93
CA PRO A 21 13.14 -12.73 -7.90
C PRO A 21 14.42 -13.56 -8.02
N ASP A 22 15.05 -13.51 -9.18
CA ASP A 22 16.39 -14.05 -9.35
C ASP A 22 17.42 -13.04 -8.85
N TYR A 23 17.88 -13.22 -7.62
CA TYR A 23 18.83 -12.32 -6.96
C TYR A 23 20.25 -12.36 -7.56
N SER A 24 20.53 -13.31 -8.47
CA SER A 24 21.81 -13.35 -9.20
C SER A 24 21.84 -12.39 -10.39
N LYS A 25 20.72 -11.77 -10.72
CA LYS A 25 20.54 -10.91 -11.89
C LYS A 25 20.14 -9.50 -11.49
N SER A 26 20.43 -8.54 -12.36
CA SER A 26 19.92 -7.17 -12.20
C SER A 26 18.40 -7.15 -12.33
N ASN A 27 17.70 -6.70 -11.30
CA ASN A 27 16.26 -6.69 -11.20
C ASN A 27 15.73 -5.42 -10.51
N ASN A 28 14.47 -5.07 -10.77
CA ASN A 28 13.74 -4.11 -9.96
C ASN A 28 13.06 -4.82 -8.78
N PHE A 29 13.84 -5.12 -7.72
CA PHE A 29 13.35 -5.87 -6.57
C PHE A 29 12.22 -5.19 -5.80
N GLY A 30 12.09 -3.86 -5.89
CA GLY A 30 11.03 -3.08 -5.26
C GLY A 30 9.68 -3.17 -5.96
N GLY A 31 9.62 -3.67 -7.20
CA GLY A 31 8.41 -3.73 -8.01
C GLY A 31 7.67 -5.07 -8.00
N LEU A 32 7.88 -5.95 -7.02
CA LEU A 32 7.29 -7.28 -6.97
C LEU A 32 5.80 -7.24 -6.59
N GLU A 33 4.93 -7.56 -7.55
CA GLU A 33 3.49 -7.77 -7.28
C GLU A 33 3.24 -9.13 -6.61
N LEU A 34 2.50 -9.13 -5.50
CA LEU A 34 2.21 -10.37 -4.76
C LEU A 34 0.92 -11.07 -5.25
N ILE A 35 -0.06 -10.34 -5.77
CA ILE A 35 -1.38 -10.89 -6.11
C ILE A 35 -1.48 -11.38 -7.55
N LYS A 36 -0.84 -10.72 -8.48
CA LYS A 36 -0.84 -11.10 -9.89
C LYS A 36 0.44 -11.86 -10.20
N PRO A 37 0.35 -13.15 -10.62
CA PRO A 37 1.55 -13.82 -11.11
C PRO A 37 2.07 -13.05 -12.34
N TYR A 38 3.33 -12.76 -12.35
CA TYR A 38 4.07 -12.04 -13.40
C TYR A 38 4.08 -12.79 -14.76
N GLN A 39 2.93 -13.27 -15.20
CA GLN A 39 2.91 -14.01 -16.46
C GLN A 39 2.91 -13.13 -17.70
N ASN A 40 2.60 -11.80 -17.56
CA ASN A 40 2.48 -10.91 -18.72
C ASN A 40 2.79 -9.44 -18.41
N SER A 41 3.62 -9.09 -17.45
CA SER A 41 3.98 -7.68 -17.26
C SER A 41 5.17 -7.31 -18.15
N ASP A 42 4.87 -6.92 -19.38
CA ASP A 42 5.87 -6.40 -20.34
C ASP A 42 6.59 -5.12 -19.90
N ASN A 43 6.24 -4.58 -18.71
CA ASN A 43 6.69 -3.26 -18.29
C ASN A 43 7.83 -3.24 -17.25
N PHE A 44 8.16 -4.35 -16.65
CA PHE A 44 9.31 -4.46 -15.74
C PHE A 44 10.02 -5.76 -16.01
N ASN A 45 11.22 -5.69 -16.58
CA ASN A 45 12.11 -6.83 -16.88
C ASN A 45 12.54 -7.59 -15.61
N MET A 46 11.58 -7.89 -14.70
CA MET A 46 11.89 -8.68 -13.52
C MET A 46 12.13 -10.13 -13.89
N GLN A 47 13.34 -10.58 -13.65
CA GLN A 47 13.71 -11.98 -13.85
C GLN A 47 13.39 -12.73 -12.55
N LEU A 48 12.49 -13.72 -12.68
CA LEU A 48 12.06 -14.54 -11.55
C LEU A 48 12.84 -15.84 -11.51
N SER A 49 13.19 -16.27 -10.30
CA SER A 49 13.79 -17.59 -10.07
C SER A 49 12.77 -18.73 -10.25
N GLY A 50 13.21 -19.97 -10.17
CA GLY A 50 12.33 -21.14 -10.06
C GLY A 50 11.74 -21.35 -8.66
N ASN A 51 12.15 -20.54 -7.67
CA ASN A 51 11.80 -20.72 -6.27
C ASN A 51 10.52 -19.95 -5.92
N TYR A 52 9.79 -20.47 -4.93
CA TYR A 52 8.57 -19.90 -4.39
C TYR A 52 8.66 -19.76 -2.89
N GLU A 53 7.94 -18.79 -2.36
CA GLU A 53 7.75 -18.59 -0.92
C GLU A 53 6.28 -18.40 -0.59
N ASN A 54 5.86 -18.89 0.58
CA ASN A 54 4.53 -18.68 1.11
C ASN A 54 4.60 -17.58 2.18
N ILE A 55 3.89 -16.48 1.96
CA ILE A 55 3.82 -15.36 2.89
C ILE A 55 2.41 -15.30 3.48
N LYS A 56 2.31 -15.15 4.80
CA LYS A 56 1.04 -14.91 5.47
C LYS A 56 0.65 -13.44 5.40
N THR A 57 -0.63 -13.17 5.30
CA THR A 57 -1.15 -11.80 5.41
C THR A 57 -1.44 -11.42 6.86
N ILE A 58 -1.36 -10.11 7.13
CA ILE A 58 -1.77 -9.46 8.38
C ILE A 58 -2.59 -8.21 8.09
N LYS A 59 -3.43 -7.81 9.05
CA LYS A 59 -4.16 -6.54 9.03
C LYS A 59 -3.45 -5.51 9.88
N LEU A 60 -3.44 -4.26 9.45
CA LEU A 60 -2.95 -3.16 10.30
C LEU A 60 -3.91 -2.86 11.47
N ASP A 61 -5.19 -3.19 11.33
CA ASP A 61 -6.19 -3.05 12.41
C ASP A 61 -5.87 -3.85 13.68
N ASP A 62 -4.96 -4.83 13.60
CA ASP A 62 -4.55 -5.64 14.75
C ASP A 62 -3.35 -5.04 15.50
N PHE A 63 -2.78 -3.96 15.01
CA PHE A 63 -1.75 -3.20 15.73
C PHE A 63 -2.42 -2.23 16.70
N THR A 64 -1.91 -2.21 17.93
CA THR A 64 -2.45 -1.41 19.03
C THR A 64 -1.63 -0.17 19.33
N GLU A 65 -0.47 -0.03 18.69
CA GLU A 65 0.40 1.14 18.83
C GLU A 65 -0.23 2.33 18.13
N GLU A 66 -0.11 3.51 18.73
CA GLU A 66 -0.49 4.78 18.11
C GLU A 66 0.35 5.06 16.87
N VAL A 67 -0.30 5.52 15.79
CA VAL A 67 0.33 5.70 14.49
C VAL A 67 0.04 7.12 13.96
N ASP A 68 1.11 7.88 13.71
CA ASP A 68 1.04 9.24 13.17
C ASP A 68 1.18 9.28 11.65
N PHE A 69 1.87 8.30 11.06
CA PHE A 69 2.16 8.27 9.62
C PHE A 69 2.19 6.85 9.07
N ILE A 70 1.60 6.66 7.90
CA ILE A 70 1.62 5.39 7.15
C ILE A 70 2.10 5.65 5.72
N LYS A 71 3.20 4.99 5.31
CA LYS A 71 3.54 4.86 3.89
C LYS A 71 2.97 3.55 3.35
N ILE A 72 2.23 3.61 2.25
CA ILE A 72 1.72 2.44 1.53
C ILE A 72 2.36 2.41 0.14
N ASP A 73 3.11 1.34 -0.10
CA ASP A 73 3.85 1.09 -1.34
C ASP A 73 3.94 -0.43 -1.48
N VAL A 74 2.87 -1.02 -1.99
CA VAL A 74 2.62 -2.48 -1.95
C VAL A 74 2.26 -3.06 -3.31
N GLU A 75 2.64 -2.36 -4.36
CA GLU A 75 2.61 -2.82 -5.74
C GLU A 75 1.27 -3.46 -6.17
N GLY A 76 0.16 -2.72 -5.94
CA GLY A 76 -1.18 -3.08 -6.37
C GLY A 76 -2.09 -3.67 -5.31
N MET A 77 -1.63 -3.75 -4.03
CA MET A 77 -2.45 -4.18 -2.89
C MET A 77 -2.97 -3.00 -2.03
N GLU A 78 -2.80 -1.75 -2.45
CA GLU A 78 -3.09 -0.54 -1.67
C GLU A 78 -4.51 -0.55 -1.11
N ASN A 79 -5.50 -0.97 -1.90
CA ASN A 79 -6.89 -1.03 -1.43
C ASN A 79 -7.09 -2.09 -0.34
N LEU A 80 -6.45 -3.25 -0.46
CA LEU A 80 -6.53 -4.29 0.56
C LEU A 80 -5.86 -3.85 1.87
N VAL A 81 -4.75 -3.09 1.76
CA VAL A 81 -4.10 -2.48 2.92
C VAL A 81 -5.05 -1.49 3.59
N LEU A 82 -5.70 -0.60 2.83
CA LEU A 82 -6.67 0.35 3.36
C LEU A 82 -7.85 -0.35 4.05
N GLU A 83 -8.43 -1.36 3.41
CA GLU A 83 -9.52 -2.17 3.98
C GLU A 83 -9.10 -2.87 5.29
N GLY A 84 -7.85 -3.34 5.38
CA GLY A 84 -7.28 -3.94 6.59
C GLY A 84 -6.75 -2.96 7.64
N SER A 85 -6.88 -1.66 7.41
CA SER A 85 -6.42 -0.59 8.30
C SER A 85 -7.51 0.42 8.67
N GLU A 86 -8.77 0.14 8.35
CA GLU A 86 -9.86 1.11 8.50
C GLU A 86 -10.05 1.56 9.95
N LYS A 87 -10.03 0.63 10.91
CA LYS A 87 -10.15 0.96 12.34
C LYS A 87 -8.97 1.77 12.84
N LEU A 88 -7.76 1.38 12.46
CA LEU A 88 -6.53 2.09 12.80
C LEU A 88 -6.57 3.52 12.27
N ILE A 89 -6.95 3.70 11.00
CA ILE A 89 -7.06 5.03 10.36
C ILE A 89 -8.10 5.91 11.07
N VAL A 90 -9.27 5.36 11.40
CA VAL A 90 -10.33 6.11 12.09
C VAL A 90 -9.91 6.50 13.52
N ASN A 91 -9.24 5.59 14.24
CA ASN A 91 -8.89 5.80 15.65
C ASN A 91 -7.70 6.76 15.84
N TYR A 92 -6.64 6.61 15.02
CA TYR A 92 -5.39 7.34 15.21
C TYR A 92 -5.22 8.53 14.25
N ARG A 93 -6.05 8.60 13.20
CA ARG A 93 -6.04 9.73 12.26
C ARG A 93 -4.65 10.03 11.67
N PRO A 94 -3.89 9.00 11.19
CA PRO A 94 -2.56 9.21 10.67
C PRO A 94 -2.55 10.01 9.36
N PHE A 95 -1.42 10.60 9.05
CA PHE A 95 -1.12 10.99 7.67
C PHE A 95 -0.83 9.72 6.85
N LEU A 96 -1.30 9.68 5.60
CA LEU A 96 -0.94 8.59 4.70
C LEU A 96 -0.27 9.12 3.43
N PHE A 97 0.77 8.42 3.02
CA PHE A 97 1.39 8.55 1.71
C PHE A 97 1.21 7.24 0.96
N ILE A 98 0.52 7.29 -0.18
CA ILE A 98 0.16 6.10 -0.96
C ILE A 98 0.76 6.23 -2.36
N GLU A 99 1.56 5.26 -2.78
CA GLU A 99 2.00 5.14 -4.17
C GLU A 99 0.92 4.47 -5.01
N LEU A 100 0.51 5.14 -6.10
CA LEU A 100 -0.65 4.74 -6.92
C LEU A 100 -0.25 4.16 -8.28
N PHE A 101 0.99 3.70 -8.43
CA PHE A 101 1.49 3.29 -9.73
C PHE A 101 0.63 2.22 -10.41
N LYS A 102 0.10 1.28 -9.62
CA LYS A 102 -0.75 0.16 -10.08
C LYS A 102 -2.19 0.23 -9.57
N SER A 103 -2.46 1.08 -8.60
CA SER A 103 -3.79 1.29 -8.02
C SER A 103 -4.50 2.49 -8.64
N LYS A 104 -5.82 2.46 -8.57
CA LYS A 104 -6.67 3.57 -9.06
C LYS A 104 -6.94 4.55 -7.92
N LEU A 105 -6.67 5.84 -8.16
CA LEU A 105 -6.98 6.91 -7.22
C LEU A 105 -8.46 6.93 -6.80
N ASP A 106 -9.37 6.61 -7.73
CA ASP A 106 -10.82 6.60 -7.45
C ASP A 106 -11.20 5.70 -6.27
N LYS A 107 -10.53 4.56 -6.13
CA LYS A 107 -10.78 3.64 -5.01
C LYS A 107 -10.27 4.20 -3.67
N VAL A 108 -9.14 4.92 -3.70
CA VAL A 108 -8.63 5.62 -2.51
C VAL A 108 -9.59 6.73 -2.11
N VAL A 109 -10.05 7.53 -3.09
CA VAL A 109 -11.04 8.59 -2.85
C VAL A 109 -12.33 8.02 -2.26
N GLU A 110 -12.85 6.93 -2.80
CA GLU A 110 -14.06 6.28 -2.27
C GLU A 110 -13.87 5.73 -0.86
N PHE A 111 -12.69 5.14 -0.55
CA PHE A 111 -12.38 4.66 0.79
C PHE A 111 -12.40 5.79 1.84
N PHE A 112 -11.86 6.97 1.49
CA PHE A 112 -11.79 8.11 2.41
C PHE A 112 -13.04 9.00 2.40
N LYS A 113 -14.02 8.70 1.56
CA LYS A 113 -15.30 9.39 1.55
C LYS A 113 -15.97 9.33 2.92
N ASN A 114 -16.34 10.48 3.46
CA ASN A 114 -16.94 10.63 4.81
C ASN A 114 -16.02 10.23 5.98
N LYS A 115 -14.70 10.24 5.80
CA LYS A 115 -13.74 9.99 6.89
C LYS A 115 -12.99 11.24 7.34
N ASP A 116 -13.41 12.43 6.86
CA ASP A 116 -12.82 13.72 7.21
C ASP A 116 -11.31 13.81 6.93
N TYR A 117 -10.93 13.46 5.70
CA TYR A 117 -9.59 13.60 5.17
C TYR A 117 -9.55 14.45 3.91
N ASN A 118 -8.52 15.27 3.78
CA ASN A 118 -8.16 15.92 2.53
C ASN A 118 -7.27 14.99 1.69
N ILE A 119 -7.57 14.85 0.41
CA ILE A 119 -6.78 14.05 -0.52
C ILE A 119 -6.13 14.96 -1.55
N HIS A 120 -4.79 14.90 -1.64
CA HIS A 120 -3.99 15.56 -2.64
C HIS A 120 -3.26 14.54 -3.49
N SER A 121 -3.16 14.76 -4.80
CA SER A 121 -2.49 13.80 -5.69
C SER A 121 -1.55 14.47 -6.67
N THR A 122 -0.44 13.78 -6.96
CA THR A 122 0.49 14.10 -8.06
C THR A 122 0.27 13.21 -9.28
N GLY A 123 -0.78 12.38 -9.27
CA GLY A 123 -1.06 11.38 -10.29
C GLY A 123 -0.43 10.01 -10.01
N ARG A 124 0.79 9.97 -9.46
CA ARG A 124 1.46 8.73 -9.02
C ARG A 124 1.38 8.50 -7.53
N ASN A 125 1.19 9.56 -6.76
CA ASN A 125 1.14 9.49 -5.30
C ASN A 125 -0.09 10.22 -4.79
N ALA A 126 -0.66 9.71 -3.70
CA ALA A 126 -1.69 10.38 -2.93
C ALA A 126 -1.18 10.69 -1.52
N TYR A 127 -1.48 11.90 -1.07
CA TYR A 127 -1.22 12.42 0.27
C TYR A 127 -2.57 12.58 0.96
N ILE A 128 -2.80 11.82 2.00
CA ILE A 128 -4.07 11.74 2.70
C ILE A 128 -3.87 12.35 4.08
N ILE A 129 -4.59 13.43 4.36
CA ILE A 129 -4.32 14.32 5.48
C ILE A 129 -5.60 14.55 6.26
N PRO A 130 -5.62 14.28 7.57
CA PRO A 130 -6.77 14.62 8.42
C PRO A 130 -7.15 16.10 8.26
N ILE A 131 -8.43 16.43 8.20
CA ILE A 131 -8.88 17.83 8.00
C ILE A 131 -8.47 18.77 9.13
N GLU A 132 -8.28 18.24 10.33
CA GLU A 132 -7.81 18.97 11.51
C GLU A 132 -6.32 19.32 11.47
N ALA A 133 -5.55 18.66 10.60
CA ALA A 133 -4.12 18.90 10.47
C ALA A 133 -3.86 20.22 9.74
N LYS A 134 -3.09 21.12 10.37
CA LYS A 134 -2.71 22.41 9.80
C LYS A 134 -1.50 22.28 8.87
N VAL A 135 -1.73 21.68 7.69
CA VAL A 135 -0.67 21.50 6.68
C VAL A 135 -1.06 22.21 5.40
N ASN A 136 -0.14 23.02 4.88
CA ASN A 136 -0.31 23.68 3.58
C ASN A 136 0.55 22.99 2.53
N PHE A 137 -0.10 22.51 1.48
CA PHE A 137 0.58 21.98 0.31
C PHE A 137 0.52 22.98 -0.85
N THR A 138 1.68 23.25 -1.45
CA THR A 138 1.78 24.04 -2.68
C THR A 138 2.11 23.10 -3.85
N GLY A 139 1.46 23.30 -4.97
CA GLY A 139 1.70 22.52 -6.19
C GLY A 139 0.99 21.17 -6.29
N LEU A 140 0.17 20.81 -5.31
CA LEU A 140 -0.65 19.59 -5.36
C LEU A 140 -2.11 19.90 -5.70
N LYS A 141 -2.73 19.01 -6.48
CA LYS A 141 -4.16 19.08 -6.79
C LYS A 141 -4.96 18.45 -5.65
N LYS A 142 -5.85 19.22 -5.03
CA LYS A 142 -6.83 18.68 -4.06
C LYS A 142 -7.90 17.90 -4.81
N MET A 143 -8.25 16.70 -4.30
CA MET A 143 -9.23 15.79 -4.90
C MET A 143 -10.50 15.65 -4.05
N LEU A 144 -10.40 15.86 -2.73
CA LEU A 144 -11.49 15.82 -1.75
C LEU A 144 -11.27 16.89 -0.70
#